data_4011015c3a390882fc560e573534c294
#
_entry.id   4011015c3a390882fc560e573534c294
#
_cell.length_a   1.000
_cell.length_b   1.000
_cell.length_c   1.000
_cell.angle_alpha   90.00
_cell.angle_beta   90.00
_cell.angle_gamma   90.00
#
_symmetry.space_group_name_H-M   'P 1'
#
loop_
_entity.id
_entity.type
_entity.pdbx_description
1 polymer ?
#
loop_
_entity_poly.entity_id
_entity_poly.type
_entity_poly.pdbx_seq_one_letter_code
_entity_poly.pdbx_strand_id
1 'polypeptide(L)'
;LSIPFTAKAMSVDPIVTYLILFYAASMVIFTMYGGGFATIPAYLADIFGTRYVGGIHGRLLTAWSTAGVLGPVAITQLRQNSVDSAINDLVSKISPEKFTEIYGASIENLSLLVQEKTVTISNLMPHMPEGTINPSTTLYNSTMFAMAGLLAIAFVSNLLIGPVNEKHHMKE
;
A
#
# COMPACT_ATOMS: atom_id res chain seq x y z
N LEU A 1 2.02 -2.43 -9.86
CA LEU A 1 2.46 -3.84 -9.76
C LEU A 1 3.98 -4.02 -9.80
N SER A 2 4.75 -3.15 -10.47
CA SER A 2 6.23 -3.29 -10.57
C SER A 2 6.96 -3.08 -9.23
N ILE A 3 6.48 -2.20 -8.36
CA ILE A 3 7.17 -1.81 -7.12
C ILE A 3 7.51 -2.99 -6.18
N PRO A 4 6.60 -3.92 -5.86
CA PRO A 4 6.95 -5.06 -5.02
C PRO A 4 8.05 -5.96 -5.62
N PHE A 5 8.05 -6.12 -6.94
CA PHE A 5 9.04 -6.95 -7.63
C PHE A 5 10.41 -6.28 -7.67
N THR A 6 10.48 -4.97 -7.93
CA THR A 6 11.74 -4.21 -7.89
C THR A 6 12.31 -4.13 -6.48
N ALA A 7 11.48 -3.93 -5.45
CA ALA A 7 11.90 -3.94 -4.05
C ALA A 7 12.45 -5.30 -3.63
N LYS A 8 11.79 -6.41 -4.03
CA LYS A 8 12.28 -7.76 -3.78
C LYS A 8 13.58 -8.05 -4.52
N ALA A 9 13.70 -7.65 -5.79
CA ALA A 9 14.94 -7.83 -6.55
C ALA A 9 16.12 -7.08 -5.92
N MET A 10 15.90 -5.86 -5.45
CA MET A 10 16.91 -5.08 -4.71
C MET A 10 17.39 -5.75 -3.42
N SER A 11 16.52 -6.49 -2.74
CA SER A 11 16.90 -7.17 -1.49
C SER A 11 17.77 -8.41 -1.70
N VAL A 12 17.67 -9.01 -2.89
CA VAL A 12 18.45 -10.21 -3.26
C VAL A 12 19.77 -9.81 -3.95
N ASP A 13 19.70 -8.81 -4.83
CA ASP A 13 20.83 -8.32 -5.59
C ASP A 13 20.76 -6.78 -5.70
N PRO A 14 21.51 -6.05 -4.87
CA PRO A 14 21.43 -4.59 -4.79
C PRO A 14 22.08 -3.91 -5.99
N ILE A 15 21.58 -4.16 -7.18
CA ILE A 15 22.04 -3.51 -8.41
C ILE A 15 21.38 -2.12 -8.53
N VAL A 16 22.18 -1.10 -8.85
CA VAL A 16 21.72 0.29 -9.06
C VAL A 16 20.57 0.37 -10.07
N THR A 17 20.51 -0.53 -11.04
CA THR A 17 19.44 -0.61 -12.04
C THR A 17 18.06 -0.78 -11.41
N TYR A 18 17.91 -1.64 -10.40
CA TYR A 18 16.62 -1.83 -9.70
C TYR A 18 16.20 -0.60 -8.91
N LEU A 19 17.16 0.13 -8.34
CA LEU A 19 16.92 1.40 -7.69
C LEU A 19 16.39 2.45 -8.67
N ILE A 20 17.02 2.58 -9.83
CA ILE A 20 16.59 3.49 -10.89
C ILE A 20 15.18 3.14 -11.36
N LEU A 21 14.90 1.86 -11.61
CA LEU A 21 13.57 1.39 -12.02
C LEU A 21 12.50 1.69 -10.95
N PHE A 22 12.83 1.52 -9.67
CA PHE A 22 11.94 1.85 -8.57
C PHE A 22 11.61 3.35 -8.55
N TYR A 23 12.61 4.22 -8.65
CA TYR A 23 12.38 5.66 -8.69
C TYR A 23 11.65 6.11 -9.95
N ALA A 24 11.98 5.55 -11.11
CA ALA A 24 11.28 5.86 -12.35
C ALA A 24 9.79 5.48 -12.27
N ALA A 25 9.47 4.30 -11.78
CA ALA A 25 8.10 3.87 -11.57
C ALA A 25 7.36 4.78 -10.56
N SER A 26 8.02 5.18 -9.47
CA SER A 26 7.46 6.08 -8.47
C SER A 26 7.18 7.47 -9.06
N MET A 27 8.09 8.01 -9.86
CA MET A 27 7.90 9.30 -10.55
C MET A 27 6.70 9.27 -11.51
N VAL A 28 6.53 8.18 -12.27
CA VAL A 28 5.35 8.01 -13.13
C VAL A 28 4.06 8.01 -12.30
N ILE A 29 4.03 7.33 -11.16
CA ILE A 29 2.86 7.30 -10.27
C ILE A 29 2.54 8.71 -9.76
N PHE A 30 3.53 9.48 -9.33
CA PHE A 30 3.32 10.85 -8.84
C PHE A 30 2.82 11.80 -9.93
N THR A 31 3.30 11.68 -11.17
CA THR A 31 2.79 12.48 -12.29
C THR A 31 1.33 12.16 -12.60
N MET A 32 0.93 10.89 -12.57
CA MET A 32 -0.48 10.49 -12.77
C MET A 32 -1.38 11.02 -11.66
N TYR A 33 -0.91 11.01 -10.42
CA TYR A 33 -1.65 11.57 -9.30
C TYR A 33 -1.89 13.08 -9.45
N GLY A 34 -0.86 13.85 -9.78
CA GLY A 34 -0.98 15.30 -10.01
C GLY A 34 -1.88 15.65 -11.20
N GLY A 35 -1.79 14.88 -12.29
CA GLY A 35 -2.63 15.04 -13.48
C GLY A 35 -4.13 14.88 -13.18
N GLY A 36 -4.50 13.90 -12.38
CA GLY A 36 -5.89 13.70 -11.96
C GLY A 36 -6.48 14.94 -11.28
N PHE A 37 -5.73 15.58 -10.39
CA PHE A 37 -6.19 16.81 -9.71
C PHE A 37 -6.38 18.00 -10.65
N ALA A 38 -5.51 18.15 -11.62
CA ALA A 38 -5.57 19.26 -12.55
C ALA A 38 -6.75 19.13 -13.53
N THR A 39 -7.12 17.91 -13.92
CA THR A 39 -8.13 17.67 -14.95
C THR A 39 -9.56 17.63 -14.43
N ILE A 40 -9.80 17.18 -13.19
CA ILE A 40 -11.16 17.02 -12.65
C ILE A 40 -11.96 18.30 -12.64
N PRO A 41 -11.47 19.47 -12.17
CA PRO A 41 -12.26 20.71 -12.18
C PRO A 41 -12.64 21.17 -13.58
N ALA A 42 -11.71 21.06 -14.53
CA ALA A 42 -11.96 21.43 -15.93
C ALA A 42 -13.02 20.52 -16.56
N TYR A 43 -12.88 19.21 -16.36
CA TYR A 43 -13.87 18.23 -16.85
C TYR A 43 -15.27 18.45 -16.27
N LEU A 44 -15.38 18.80 -14.99
CA LEU A 44 -16.65 19.14 -14.37
C LEU A 44 -17.24 20.45 -14.94
N ALA A 45 -16.38 21.43 -15.26
CA ALA A 45 -16.82 22.67 -15.87
C ALA A 45 -17.40 22.44 -17.26
N ASP A 46 -16.78 21.57 -18.05
CA ASP A 46 -17.25 21.24 -19.41
C ASP A 46 -18.59 20.51 -19.40
N ILE A 47 -18.86 19.66 -18.41
CA ILE A 47 -20.11 18.89 -18.35
C ILE A 47 -21.23 19.66 -17.68
N PHE A 48 -20.97 20.31 -16.56
CA PHE A 48 -21.99 20.89 -15.68
C PHE A 48 -22.03 22.41 -15.69
N GLY A 49 -21.17 23.05 -16.48
CA GLY A 49 -21.02 24.50 -16.53
C GLY A 49 -20.30 25.08 -15.34
N THR A 50 -19.71 26.26 -15.51
CA THR A 50 -18.84 26.92 -14.49
C THR A 50 -19.60 27.27 -13.21
N ARG A 51 -20.92 27.52 -13.31
CA ARG A 51 -21.76 27.92 -12.16
C ARG A 51 -21.86 26.89 -11.06
N TYR A 52 -21.84 25.60 -11.40
CA TYR A 52 -22.08 24.50 -10.44
C TYR A 52 -20.82 23.71 -10.09
N VAL A 53 -19.72 23.95 -10.79
CA VAL A 53 -18.43 23.22 -10.60
C VAL A 53 -18.00 23.16 -9.14
N GLY A 54 -18.03 24.29 -8.43
CA GLY A 54 -17.59 24.35 -7.04
C GLY A 54 -18.37 23.43 -6.12
N GLY A 55 -19.71 23.40 -6.27
CA GLY A 55 -20.57 22.55 -5.45
C GLY A 55 -20.43 21.07 -5.77
N ILE A 56 -20.25 20.71 -7.04
CA ILE A 56 -20.07 19.32 -7.48
C ILE A 56 -18.68 18.83 -7.08
N HIS A 57 -17.66 19.63 -7.32
CA HIS A 57 -16.28 19.31 -6.94
C HIS A 57 -16.14 19.14 -5.42
N GLY A 58 -16.77 20.01 -4.63
CA GLY A 58 -16.81 19.89 -3.17
C GLY A 58 -17.38 18.55 -2.71
N ARG A 59 -18.43 18.04 -3.36
CA ARG A 59 -18.99 16.71 -3.06
C ARG A 59 -18.06 15.58 -3.49
N LEU A 60 -17.36 15.71 -4.61
CA LEU A 60 -16.33 14.73 -5.02
C LEU A 60 -15.17 14.66 -4.02
N LEU A 61 -14.79 15.78 -3.42
CA LEU A 61 -13.76 15.83 -2.40
C LEU A 61 -14.14 15.09 -1.11
N THR A 62 -15.42 14.80 -0.86
CA THR A 62 -15.81 13.93 0.27
C THR A 62 -15.29 12.50 0.10
N ALA A 63 -15.24 11.98 -1.12
CA ALA A 63 -14.62 10.68 -1.40
C ALA A 63 -13.13 10.68 -1.06
N TRP A 64 -12.42 11.77 -1.40
CA TRP A 64 -11.04 11.96 -1.00
C TRP A 64 -10.86 12.00 0.51
N SER A 65 -11.66 12.82 1.22
CA SER A 65 -11.59 12.93 2.68
C SER A 65 -11.83 11.57 3.34
N THR A 66 -12.80 10.79 2.82
CA THR A 66 -13.06 9.42 3.28
C THR A 66 -11.84 8.52 3.07
N ALA A 67 -11.22 8.57 1.89
CA ALA A 67 -9.99 7.82 1.60
C ALA A 67 -8.83 8.26 2.50
N GLY A 68 -8.74 9.56 2.83
CA GLY A 68 -7.74 10.12 3.75
C GLY A 68 -7.84 9.59 5.18
N VAL A 69 -9.05 9.20 5.61
CA VAL A 69 -9.27 8.57 6.93
C VAL A 69 -9.10 7.06 6.85
N LEU A 70 -9.78 6.41 5.90
CA LEU A 70 -9.78 4.95 5.80
C LEU A 70 -8.46 4.38 5.27
N GLY A 71 -7.75 5.12 4.41
CA GLY A 71 -6.50 4.67 3.81
C GLY A 71 -5.42 4.33 4.83
N PRO A 72 -5.02 5.26 5.71
CA PRO A 72 -4.04 4.99 6.76
C PRO A 72 -4.44 3.82 7.67
N VAL A 73 -5.71 3.71 8.04
CA VAL A 73 -6.22 2.60 8.86
C VAL A 73 -6.03 1.27 8.12
N ALA A 74 -6.46 1.20 6.86
CA ALA A 74 -6.33 -0.02 6.06
C ALA A 74 -4.86 -0.41 5.85
N ILE A 75 -3.99 0.56 5.52
CA ILE A 75 -2.55 0.33 5.33
C ILE A 75 -1.91 -0.20 6.62
N THR A 76 -2.22 0.42 7.76
CA THR A 76 -1.69 0.01 9.07
C THR A 76 -2.11 -1.41 9.40
N GLN A 77 -3.40 -1.75 9.20
CA GLN A 77 -3.91 -3.09 9.46
C GLN A 77 -3.29 -4.14 8.54
N LEU A 78 -3.20 -3.87 7.24
CA LEU A 78 -2.57 -4.78 6.28
C LEU A 78 -1.10 -5.00 6.61
N ARG A 79 -0.39 -3.93 6.98
CA ARG A 79 1.01 -4.02 7.40
C ARG A 79 1.15 -4.83 8.69
N GLN A 80 0.30 -4.58 9.69
CA GLN A 80 0.36 -5.32 10.96
C GLN A 80 0.13 -6.81 10.73
N ASN A 81 -0.89 -7.17 9.95
CA ASN A 81 -1.14 -8.57 9.58
C ASN A 81 0.07 -9.21 8.88
N SER A 82 0.76 -8.45 8.01
CA SER A 82 1.99 -8.95 7.36
C SER A 82 3.15 -9.12 8.33
N VAL A 83 3.29 -8.21 9.30
CA VAL A 83 4.31 -8.31 10.37
C VAL A 83 4.04 -9.52 11.25
N ASP A 84 2.80 -9.70 11.71
CA ASP A 84 2.43 -10.82 12.58
C ASP A 84 2.63 -12.16 11.86
N SER A 85 2.25 -12.25 10.58
CA SER A 85 2.50 -13.44 9.76
C SER A 85 3.99 -13.72 9.59
N ALA A 86 4.79 -12.68 9.35
CA ALA A 86 6.24 -12.83 9.21
C ALA A 86 6.91 -13.25 10.51
N ILE A 87 6.49 -12.70 11.65
CA ILE A 87 7.00 -13.10 12.98
C ILE A 87 6.64 -14.55 13.25
N ASN A 88 5.38 -14.95 13.01
CA ASN A 88 4.96 -16.34 13.19
C ASN A 88 5.77 -17.32 12.31
N ASP A 89 6.03 -16.96 11.05
CA ASP A 89 6.87 -17.78 10.16
C ASP A 89 8.32 -17.88 10.66
N LEU A 90 8.89 -16.78 11.15
CA LEU A 90 10.24 -16.80 11.72
C LEU A 90 10.31 -17.61 13.02
N VAL A 91 9.35 -17.42 13.92
CA VAL A 91 9.30 -18.14 15.19
C VAL A 91 9.11 -19.64 14.99
N SER A 92 8.35 -20.06 13.97
CA SER A 92 8.19 -21.49 13.61
C SER A 92 9.50 -22.19 13.21
N LYS A 93 10.55 -21.42 12.88
CA LYS A 93 11.88 -21.92 12.50
C LYS A 93 12.84 -22.03 13.68
N ILE A 94 12.42 -21.60 14.87
CA ILE A 94 13.20 -21.69 16.13
C ILE A 94 12.55 -22.76 17.00
N SER A 95 13.37 -23.58 17.68
CA SER A 95 12.84 -24.52 18.68
C SER A 95 12.28 -23.77 19.90
N PRO A 96 11.21 -24.28 20.56
CA PRO A 96 10.63 -23.64 21.74
C PRO A 96 11.61 -23.39 22.86
N GLU A 97 12.58 -24.31 23.04
CA GLU A 97 13.63 -24.20 24.05
C GLU A 97 14.53 -23.00 23.78
N LYS A 98 14.97 -22.87 22.50
CA LYS A 98 15.82 -21.75 22.07
C LYS A 98 15.09 -20.43 22.16
N PHE A 99 13.79 -20.42 21.84
CA PHE A 99 12.97 -19.21 21.97
C PHE A 99 12.89 -18.75 23.43
N THR A 100 12.68 -19.71 24.36
CA THR A 100 12.64 -19.42 25.80
C THR A 100 13.98 -18.94 26.33
N GLU A 101 15.08 -19.48 25.83
CA GLU A 101 16.44 -19.06 26.18
C GLU A 101 16.71 -17.60 25.78
N ILE A 102 16.26 -17.20 24.58
CA ILE A 102 16.48 -15.85 24.02
C ILE A 102 15.60 -14.80 24.69
N TYR A 103 14.31 -15.10 24.87
CA TYR A 103 13.31 -14.11 25.28
C TYR A 103 12.83 -14.27 26.72
N GLY A 104 13.25 -15.31 27.43
CA GLY A 104 12.87 -15.58 28.82
C GLY A 104 11.39 -15.92 29.01
N ALA A 105 10.66 -16.22 27.94
CA ALA A 105 9.24 -16.49 27.97
C ALA A 105 8.84 -17.62 27.00
N SER A 106 7.73 -18.31 27.29
CA SER A 106 7.18 -19.33 26.40
C SER A 106 6.68 -18.73 25.09
N ILE A 107 6.77 -19.53 24.02
CA ILE A 107 6.24 -19.19 22.70
C ILE A 107 4.73 -18.94 22.73
N GLU A 108 4.01 -19.47 23.70
CA GLU A 108 2.58 -19.23 23.92
C GLU A 108 2.26 -17.74 24.21
N ASN A 109 3.24 -17.02 24.77
CA ASN A 109 3.14 -15.59 25.07
C ASN A 109 3.56 -14.70 23.88
N LEU A 110 3.76 -15.26 22.70
CA LEU A 110 4.27 -14.54 21.53
C LEU A 110 3.46 -13.28 21.21
N SER A 111 2.13 -13.35 21.27
CA SER A 111 1.26 -12.20 20.98
C SER A 111 1.51 -11.02 21.92
N LEU A 112 1.74 -11.28 23.20
CA LEU A 112 2.07 -10.27 24.20
C LEU A 112 3.45 -9.67 23.91
N LEU A 113 4.45 -10.52 23.69
CA LEU A 113 5.83 -10.10 23.40
C LEU A 113 5.94 -9.26 22.12
N VAL A 114 5.09 -9.54 21.11
CA VAL A 114 4.99 -8.74 19.89
C VAL A 114 4.36 -7.39 20.18
N GLN A 115 3.28 -7.32 20.97
CA GLN A 115 2.67 -6.06 21.39
C GLN A 115 3.62 -5.17 22.19
N GLU A 116 4.40 -5.76 23.08
CA GLU A 116 5.43 -5.07 23.88
C GLU A 116 6.69 -4.72 23.06
N LYS A 117 6.71 -5.11 21.77
CA LYS A 117 7.87 -4.94 20.86
C LYS A 117 9.16 -5.61 21.36
N THR A 118 9.06 -6.56 22.26
CA THR A 118 10.18 -7.39 22.73
C THR A 118 10.59 -8.36 21.62
N VAL A 119 9.60 -8.98 20.94
CA VAL A 119 9.81 -9.80 19.74
C VAL A 119 9.50 -8.99 18.50
N THR A 120 10.51 -8.81 17.66
CA THR A 120 10.41 -8.09 16.38
C THR A 120 11.18 -8.86 15.30
N ILE A 121 10.87 -8.59 14.03
CA ILE A 121 11.63 -9.20 12.91
C ILE A 121 13.12 -8.93 13.05
N SER A 122 13.50 -7.70 13.44
CA SER A 122 14.91 -7.32 13.59
C SER A 122 15.61 -8.10 14.69
N ASN A 123 14.92 -8.40 15.81
CA ASN A 123 15.48 -9.16 16.93
C ASN A 123 15.50 -10.66 16.66
N LEU A 124 14.61 -11.16 15.80
CA LEU A 124 14.56 -12.57 15.42
C LEU A 124 15.63 -12.94 14.39
N MET A 125 15.88 -12.06 13.41
CA MET A 125 16.78 -12.36 12.30
C MET A 125 18.18 -12.88 12.68
N PRO A 126 18.87 -12.35 13.71
CA PRO A 126 20.17 -12.88 14.13
C PRO A 126 20.16 -14.33 14.61
N HIS A 127 18.98 -14.84 15.01
CA HIS A 127 18.81 -16.18 15.56
C HIS A 127 18.29 -17.20 14.52
N MET A 128 18.09 -16.74 13.28
CA MET A 128 17.58 -17.57 12.19
C MET A 128 18.68 -18.46 11.59
N PRO A 129 18.30 -19.61 11.00
CA PRO A 129 19.20 -20.39 10.18
C PRO A 129 19.80 -19.58 9.02
N GLU A 130 21.04 -19.91 8.63
CA GLU A 130 21.69 -19.31 7.46
C GLU A 130 20.83 -19.47 6.22
N GLY A 131 20.73 -18.40 5.40
CA GLY A 131 19.90 -18.37 4.21
C GLY A 131 18.45 -17.94 4.43
N THR A 132 18.03 -17.64 5.67
CA THR A 132 16.69 -17.10 5.93
C THR A 132 16.55 -15.70 5.34
N ILE A 133 15.60 -15.55 4.41
CA ILE A 133 15.33 -14.25 3.77
C ILE A 133 14.66 -13.32 4.78
N ASN A 134 15.18 -12.09 4.90
CA ASN A 134 14.59 -11.08 5.77
C ASN A 134 13.23 -10.62 5.20
N PRO A 135 12.12 -10.84 5.92
CA PRO A 135 10.79 -10.49 5.43
C PRO A 135 10.50 -8.98 5.41
N SER A 136 11.36 -8.15 5.97
CA SER A 136 11.16 -6.69 6.05
C SER A 136 10.90 -6.04 4.69
N THR A 137 11.46 -6.59 3.62
CA THR A 137 11.31 -6.08 2.25
C THR A 137 9.95 -6.40 1.62
N THR A 138 9.21 -7.37 2.17
CA THR A 138 7.93 -7.85 1.64
C THR A 138 6.72 -7.47 2.47
N LEU A 139 6.92 -6.77 3.60
CA LEU A 139 5.84 -6.40 4.54
C LEU A 139 4.73 -5.55 3.91
N TYR A 140 5.04 -4.77 2.88
CA TYR A 140 4.08 -3.93 2.18
C TYR A 140 3.49 -4.58 0.92
N ASN A 141 3.86 -5.81 0.58
CA ASN A 141 3.39 -6.45 -0.65
C ASN A 141 1.86 -6.59 -0.66
N SER A 142 1.25 -7.05 0.44
CA SER A 142 -0.21 -7.16 0.57
C SER A 142 -0.90 -5.80 0.37
N THR A 143 -0.34 -4.74 0.94
CA THR A 143 -0.82 -3.36 0.74
C THR A 143 -0.72 -2.95 -0.73
N MET A 144 0.42 -3.18 -1.37
CA MET A 144 0.63 -2.82 -2.78
C MET A 144 -0.30 -3.60 -3.72
N PHE A 145 -0.55 -4.88 -3.46
CA PHE A 145 -1.50 -5.66 -4.25
C PHE A 145 -2.96 -5.24 -4.00
N ALA A 146 -3.34 -4.91 -2.77
CA ALA A 146 -4.65 -4.37 -2.47
C ALA A 146 -4.88 -3.03 -3.18
N MET A 147 -3.91 -2.12 -3.16
CA MET A 147 -3.96 -0.86 -3.89
C MET A 147 -4.05 -1.08 -5.41
N ALA A 148 -3.29 -2.03 -5.96
CA ALA A 148 -3.37 -2.38 -7.37
C ALA A 148 -4.75 -2.93 -7.74
N GLY A 149 -5.37 -3.72 -6.88
CA GLY A 149 -6.75 -4.19 -7.07
C GLY A 149 -7.76 -3.04 -7.09
N LEU A 150 -7.66 -2.09 -6.16
CA LEU A 150 -8.52 -0.90 -6.14
C LEU A 150 -8.32 -0.04 -7.39
N LEU A 151 -7.08 0.12 -7.86
CA LEU A 151 -6.78 0.84 -9.11
C LEU A 151 -7.35 0.11 -10.33
N ALA A 152 -7.34 -1.21 -10.36
CA ALA A 152 -7.99 -1.99 -11.42
C ALA A 152 -9.51 -1.77 -11.45
N ILE A 153 -10.17 -1.75 -10.28
CA ILE A 153 -11.59 -1.42 -10.16
C ILE A 153 -11.85 0.01 -10.64
N ALA A 154 -11.03 0.98 -10.23
CA ALA A 154 -11.14 2.36 -10.67
C ALA A 154 -10.95 2.50 -12.20
N PHE A 155 -10.01 1.77 -12.77
CA PHE A 155 -9.77 1.72 -14.22
C PHE A 155 -10.99 1.19 -14.97
N VAL A 156 -11.54 0.06 -14.54
CA VAL A 156 -12.76 -0.50 -15.14
C VAL A 156 -13.94 0.48 -15.02
N SER A 157 -14.11 1.08 -13.84
CA SER A 157 -15.16 2.08 -13.62
C SER A 157 -15.00 3.29 -14.56
N ASN A 158 -13.76 3.73 -14.80
CA ASN A 158 -13.47 4.82 -15.74
C ASN A 158 -13.79 4.43 -17.19
N LEU A 159 -13.49 3.19 -17.61
CA LEU A 159 -13.84 2.69 -18.95
C LEU A 159 -15.36 2.62 -19.20
N LEU A 160 -16.14 2.48 -18.13
CA LEU A 160 -17.61 2.43 -18.21
C LEU A 160 -18.24 3.82 -18.29
N ILE A 161 -17.48 4.90 -18.10
CA ILE A 161 -17.96 6.26 -18.27
C ILE A 161 -18.17 6.53 -19.76
N GLY A 162 -19.43 6.64 -20.16
CA GLY A 162 -19.80 7.03 -21.52
C GLY A 162 -19.77 8.55 -21.71
N PRO A 163 -19.70 9.03 -22.96
CA PRO A 163 -19.83 10.45 -23.23
C PRO A 163 -21.18 10.98 -22.76
N VAL A 164 -21.17 12.15 -22.15
CA VAL A 164 -22.41 12.81 -21.70
C VAL A 164 -23.19 13.28 -22.93
N ASN A 165 -24.49 13.00 -22.94
CA ASN A 165 -25.35 13.42 -24.04
C ASN A 165 -25.44 14.96 -24.08
N GLU A 166 -25.32 15.56 -25.25
CA GLU A 166 -25.32 17.02 -25.45
C GLU A 166 -26.54 17.76 -24.84
N LYS A 167 -27.69 17.08 -24.71
CA LYS A 167 -28.89 17.64 -24.05
C LYS A 167 -28.66 17.95 -22.55
N HIS A 168 -27.62 17.35 -21.91
CA HIS A 168 -27.27 17.57 -20.51
C HIS A 168 -26.17 18.62 -20.34
N HIS A 169 -25.56 19.06 -21.46
CA HIS A 169 -24.61 20.16 -21.41
C HIS A 169 -25.37 21.45 -21.11
N MET A 170 -24.90 22.23 -20.16
CA MET A 170 -25.49 23.55 -19.91
C MET A 170 -25.13 24.47 -21.05
N LYS A 171 -26.17 24.99 -21.70
CA LYS A 171 -26.00 26.11 -22.63
C LYS A 171 -25.79 27.37 -21.79
N GLU A 172 -24.67 28.07 -22.03
CA GLU A 172 -24.43 29.40 -21.47
C GLU A 172 -25.46 30.40 -21.90
#